data_8a672872454d774b85aac525ed56084b
#
_entry.id   8a672872454d774b85aac525ed56084b
#
_cell.length_a   1.000
_cell.length_b   1.000
_cell.length_c   1.000
_cell.angle_alpha   90.00
_cell.angle_beta   90.00
_cell.angle_gamma   90.00
#
_symmetry.space_group_name_H-M   'P 1'
#
loop_
_entity.id
_entity.type
_entity.pdbx_description
1 polymer ?
#
loop_
_entity_poly.entity_id
_entity_poly.type
_entity_poly.pdbx_seq_one_letter_code
_entity_poly.pdbx_strand_id
1 'polypeptide(L)'
;MWTFIKKESYDDFINQYQMLGDFAEELILLETDDAYFLPRLFAKNYPNKHLQIFSGNQDQFQPAEIKNIEFTGKLRDEQVSIINILAKSYNANDCLNGIVKARPGIGKTVMAIYLAAQLKIKTLIIVDNQNLMKQWNI
;
A
#
# COMPACT_ATOMS: atom_id res chain seq x y z
N MET A 1 -2.43 8.94 3.98
CA MET A 1 -2.16 8.83 5.42
C MET A 1 -0.75 8.29 5.60
N TRP A 2 0.10 9.02 6.30
CA TRP A 2 1.48 8.64 6.61
C TRP A 2 1.61 8.47 8.12
N THR A 3 2.43 7.52 8.55
CA THR A 3 2.83 7.39 9.94
C THR A 3 4.17 8.08 10.09
N PHE A 4 4.34 8.89 11.13
CA PHE A 4 5.63 9.48 11.45
C PHE A 4 5.88 9.51 12.95
N ILE A 5 7.14 9.65 13.32
CA ILE A 5 7.61 9.81 14.68
C ILE A 5 8.61 10.97 14.73
N LYS A 6 8.52 11.81 15.74
CA LYS A 6 9.52 12.84 15.97
C LYS A 6 10.87 12.23 16.33
N LYS A 7 11.98 12.79 15.84
CA LYS A 7 13.32 12.29 16.12
C LYS A 7 13.61 12.18 17.60
N GLU A 8 13.19 13.13 18.40
CA GLU A 8 13.35 13.14 19.86
C GLU A 8 12.70 11.96 20.59
N SER A 9 11.73 11.31 19.97
CA SER A 9 10.98 10.18 20.55
C SER A 9 11.32 8.83 19.90
N TYR A 10 12.24 8.82 18.95
CA TYR A 10 12.54 7.63 18.16
C TYR A 10 13.24 6.54 18.99
N ASP A 11 14.21 6.92 19.80
CA ASP A 11 14.94 5.98 20.65
C ASP A 11 14.02 5.31 21.67
N ASP A 12 13.11 6.08 22.29
CA ASP A 12 12.12 5.55 23.23
C ASP A 12 11.17 4.56 22.52
N PHE A 13 10.78 4.88 21.28
CA PHE A 13 9.96 4.00 20.46
C PHE A 13 10.67 2.69 20.12
N ILE A 14 11.92 2.74 19.67
CA ILE A 14 12.69 1.54 19.32
C ILE A 14 12.96 0.68 20.56
N ASN A 15 13.28 1.29 21.70
CA ASN A 15 13.49 0.58 22.97
C ASN A 15 12.23 -0.15 23.46
N GLN A 16 11.05 0.39 23.20
CA GLN A 16 9.79 -0.29 23.53
C GLN A 16 9.53 -1.52 22.63
N TYR A 17 10.03 -1.50 21.42
CA TYR A 17 9.86 -2.60 20.43
C TYR A 17 11.22 -3.22 20.12
N GLN A 18 11.85 -3.87 21.11
CA GLN A 18 13.17 -4.50 20.98
C GLN A 18 13.29 -5.42 19.76
N MET A 19 12.18 -6.06 19.34
CA MET A 19 12.14 -6.87 18.12
C MET A 19 12.40 -6.10 16.83
N LEU A 20 12.27 -4.78 16.85
CA LEU A 20 12.50 -3.90 15.70
C LEU A 20 13.92 -3.34 15.67
N GLY A 21 14.69 -3.49 16.76
CA GLY A 21 16.02 -2.88 16.91
C GLY A 21 16.98 -3.22 15.77
N ASP A 22 16.99 -4.46 15.31
CA ASP A 22 17.85 -4.91 14.22
C ASP A 22 17.41 -4.41 12.83
N PHE A 23 16.15 -3.95 12.70
CA PHE A 23 15.54 -3.48 11.45
C PHE A 23 15.08 -2.03 11.52
N ALA A 24 15.41 -1.32 12.59
CA ALA A 24 14.88 0.01 12.85
C ALA A 24 15.20 1.00 11.72
N GLU A 25 16.42 0.98 11.20
CA GLU A 25 16.85 1.84 10.10
C GLU A 25 16.15 1.49 8.77
N GLU A 26 15.85 0.22 8.55
CA GLU A 26 15.13 -0.25 7.35
C GLU A 26 13.66 0.15 7.33
N LEU A 27 13.11 0.54 8.49
CA LEU A 27 11.72 1.02 8.61
C LEU A 27 11.56 2.49 8.21
N ILE A 28 12.64 3.25 8.17
CA ILE A 28 12.58 4.67 7.83
C ILE A 28 12.45 4.80 6.30
N LEU A 29 11.27 5.24 5.84
CA LEU A 29 11.01 5.48 4.41
C LEU A 29 11.48 6.86 3.95
N LEU A 30 11.40 7.84 4.83
CA LEU A 30 11.81 9.22 4.57
C LEU A 30 12.22 9.87 5.89
N GLU A 31 13.31 10.60 5.87
CA GLU A 31 13.82 11.40 6.96
C GLU A 31 13.68 12.89 6.63
N THR A 32 13.24 13.66 7.60
CA THR A 32 13.25 15.14 7.59
C THR A 32 14.06 15.65 8.77
N ASP A 33 14.23 16.97 8.90
CA ASP A 33 14.97 17.56 10.03
C ASP A 33 14.39 17.16 11.38
N ASP A 34 13.06 17.06 11.49
CA ASP A 34 12.35 16.87 12.77
C ASP A 34 11.73 15.47 12.95
N ALA A 35 11.59 14.66 11.88
CA ALA A 35 10.82 13.43 11.93
C ALA A 35 11.31 12.33 10.99
N TYR A 36 11.01 11.09 11.37
CA TYR A 36 11.09 9.89 10.53
C TYR A 36 9.71 9.47 10.05
N PHE A 37 9.58 9.18 8.77
CA PHE A 37 8.36 8.65 8.18
C PHE A 37 8.46 7.13 8.03
N LEU A 38 7.45 6.44 8.52
CA LEU A 38 7.38 4.99 8.62
C LEU A 38 6.34 4.42 7.65
N PRO A 39 6.33 3.10 7.38
CA PRO A 39 5.34 2.48 6.53
C PRO A 39 3.90 2.82 6.91
N ARG A 40 3.05 2.98 5.92
CA ARG A 40 1.69 3.54 6.02
C ARG A 40 0.80 2.95 7.13
N LEU A 41 0.85 1.66 7.34
CA LEU A 41 0.01 0.97 8.35
C LEU A 41 0.76 0.69 9.65
N PHE A 42 1.95 1.26 9.81
CA PHE A 42 2.80 0.95 10.94
C PHE A 42 2.12 1.27 12.27
N ALA A 43 1.54 2.46 12.41
CA ALA A 43 0.84 2.86 13.63
C ALA A 43 -0.35 1.96 14.00
N LYS A 44 -1.00 1.33 13.01
CA LYS A 44 -2.12 0.42 13.24
C LYS A 44 -1.65 -0.93 13.80
N ASN A 45 -0.52 -1.43 13.29
CA ASN A 45 0.05 -2.72 13.71
C ASN A 45 0.85 -2.61 15.00
N TYR A 46 1.43 -1.42 15.25
CA TYR A 46 2.27 -1.11 16.40
C TYR A 46 1.80 0.17 17.07
N PRO A 47 0.63 0.15 17.76
CA PRO A 47 0.09 1.34 18.40
C PRO A 47 1.03 1.84 19.48
N ASN A 48 1.46 3.09 19.37
CA ASN A 48 2.36 3.74 20.28
C ASN A 48 2.00 5.21 20.43
N LYS A 49 2.16 5.77 21.65
CA LYS A 49 1.86 7.19 21.96
C LYS A 49 2.72 8.19 21.17
N HIS A 50 3.90 7.78 20.73
CA HIS A 50 4.84 8.62 19.97
C HIS A 50 4.58 8.62 18.46
N LEU A 51 3.80 7.64 17.96
CA LEU A 51 3.45 7.58 16.55
C LEU A 51 2.32 8.56 16.24
N GLN A 52 2.54 9.41 15.27
CA GLN A 52 1.55 10.35 14.77
C GLN A 52 1.12 9.95 13.37
N ILE A 53 -0.16 10.12 13.10
CA ILE A 53 -0.71 9.85 11.77
C ILE A 53 -0.88 11.18 11.06
N PHE A 54 -0.09 11.39 10.02
CA PHE A 54 -0.26 12.52 9.13
C PHE A 54 -1.31 12.19 8.07
N SER A 55 -2.51 12.63 8.27
CA SER A 55 -3.51 12.74 7.22
C SER A 55 -3.34 14.13 6.59
N GLY A 56 -2.43 14.29 5.64
CA GLY A 56 -2.30 15.56 4.91
C GLY A 56 -3.66 16.13 4.51
N ASN A 57 -3.74 17.34 4.00
CA ASN A 57 -5.01 17.92 3.56
C ASN A 57 -5.76 16.90 2.71
N GLN A 58 -6.73 16.22 3.32
CA GLN A 58 -7.54 15.18 2.66
C GLN A 58 -8.20 15.73 1.39
N ASP A 59 -8.44 17.04 1.35
CA ASP A 59 -9.04 17.72 0.22
C ASP A 59 -8.12 17.83 -1.02
N GLN A 60 -6.80 17.72 -0.85
CA GLN A 60 -5.84 17.75 -1.96
C GLN A 60 -5.56 16.39 -2.60
N PHE A 61 -5.91 15.29 -1.95
CA PHE A 61 -5.66 13.93 -2.42
C PHE A 61 -6.93 13.09 -2.54
N GLN A 62 -8.04 13.71 -2.91
CA GLN A 62 -9.19 12.94 -3.36
C GLN A 62 -8.77 12.18 -4.63
N PRO A 63 -8.77 10.85 -4.65
CA PRO A 63 -8.44 10.11 -5.85
C PRO A 63 -9.44 10.49 -6.94
N ALA A 64 -8.94 10.91 -8.10
CA ALA A 64 -9.80 11.24 -9.23
C ALA A 64 -10.60 10.00 -9.62
N GLU A 65 -11.92 10.09 -9.49
CA GLU A 65 -12.82 9.02 -9.90
C GLU A 65 -12.86 8.89 -11.42
N ILE A 66 -12.73 7.66 -11.93
CA ILE A 66 -12.88 7.35 -13.34
C ILE A 66 -14.25 6.70 -13.55
N LYS A 67 -15.18 7.43 -14.15
CA LYS A 67 -16.58 6.99 -14.28
C LYS A 67 -16.81 5.86 -15.28
N ASN A 68 -15.96 5.71 -16.31
CA ASN A 68 -16.22 4.84 -17.46
C ASN A 68 -15.17 3.73 -17.64
N ILE A 69 -14.68 3.15 -16.56
CA ILE A 69 -13.78 2.01 -16.64
C ILE A 69 -14.52 0.75 -16.20
N GLU A 70 -14.54 -0.27 -17.06
CA GLU A 70 -15.15 -1.56 -16.78
C GLU A 70 -14.17 -2.68 -17.13
N PHE A 71 -14.12 -3.69 -16.30
CA PHE A 71 -13.40 -4.91 -16.60
C PHE A 71 -14.28 -5.86 -17.42
N THR A 72 -13.94 -6.03 -18.69
CA THR A 72 -14.71 -6.86 -19.62
C THR A 72 -14.30 -8.34 -19.60
N GLY A 73 -13.21 -8.69 -18.93
CA GLY A 73 -12.71 -10.06 -18.81
C GLY A 73 -13.45 -10.88 -17.76
N LYS A 74 -13.10 -12.18 -17.68
CA LYS A 74 -13.57 -13.09 -16.63
C LYS A 74 -12.37 -13.59 -15.82
N LEU A 75 -12.45 -13.44 -14.50
CA LEU A 75 -11.47 -14.02 -13.60
C LEU A 75 -11.61 -15.54 -13.51
N ARG A 76 -10.50 -16.25 -13.40
CA ARG A 76 -10.47 -17.69 -13.08
C ARG A 76 -10.70 -17.88 -11.58
N ASP A 77 -11.15 -19.05 -11.16
CA ASP A 77 -11.48 -19.34 -9.74
C ASP A 77 -10.32 -19.08 -8.79
N GLU A 78 -9.09 -19.42 -9.20
CA GLU A 78 -7.88 -19.13 -8.43
C GLU A 78 -7.67 -17.61 -8.24
N GLN A 79 -7.96 -16.80 -9.25
CA GLN A 79 -7.84 -15.34 -9.21
C GLN A 79 -8.93 -14.74 -8.32
N VAL A 80 -10.15 -15.24 -8.40
CA VAL A 80 -11.26 -14.83 -7.54
C VAL A 80 -10.91 -15.05 -6.07
N SER A 81 -10.29 -16.18 -5.73
CA SER A 81 -9.87 -16.48 -4.35
C SER A 81 -8.87 -15.45 -3.82
N ILE A 82 -7.88 -15.05 -4.65
CA ILE A 82 -6.90 -14.02 -4.29
C ILE A 82 -7.57 -12.65 -4.14
N ILE A 83 -8.43 -12.28 -5.08
CA ILE A 83 -9.17 -11.02 -5.02
C ILE A 83 -10.03 -10.92 -3.76
N ASN A 84 -10.69 -12.00 -3.35
CA ASN A 84 -11.48 -12.02 -2.12
C ASN A 84 -10.63 -11.80 -0.86
N ILE A 85 -9.40 -12.33 -0.82
CA ILE A 85 -8.47 -12.06 0.28
C ILE A 85 -8.09 -10.58 0.31
N LEU A 86 -7.77 -9.99 -0.85
CA LEU A 86 -7.42 -8.57 -0.96
C LEU A 86 -8.60 -7.66 -0.58
N ALA A 87 -9.81 -7.99 -1.00
CA ALA A 87 -11.02 -7.25 -0.64
C ALA A 87 -11.29 -7.26 0.88
N LYS A 88 -11.08 -8.40 1.55
CA LYS A 88 -11.18 -8.49 3.01
C LYS A 88 -10.13 -7.60 3.70
N SER A 89 -8.91 -7.56 3.17
CA SER A 89 -7.84 -6.69 3.69
C SER A 89 -8.18 -5.21 3.50
N TYR A 90 -8.76 -4.84 2.38
CA TYR A 90 -9.24 -3.48 2.12
C TYR A 90 -10.33 -3.06 3.12
N ASN A 91 -11.36 -3.88 3.28
CA ASN A 91 -12.48 -3.59 4.20
C ASN A 91 -12.03 -3.46 5.66
N ALA A 92 -11.00 -4.20 6.06
CA ALA A 92 -10.46 -4.12 7.42
C ALA A 92 -9.61 -2.87 7.67
N ASN A 93 -9.04 -2.26 6.61
CA ASN A 93 -8.00 -1.24 6.72
C ASN A 93 -8.32 0.08 6.01
N ASP A 94 -9.44 0.18 5.28
CA ASP A 94 -9.76 1.28 4.35
C ASP A 94 -8.63 1.60 3.36
N CYS A 95 -7.76 0.63 3.13
CA CYS A 95 -6.70 0.74 2.12
C CYS A 95 -6.25 -0.64 1.66
N LEU A 96 -5.93 -0.74 0.38
CA LEU A 96 -5.30 -1.92 -0.19
C LEU A 96 -3.79 -1.69 -0.18
N ASN A 97 -3.10 -2.35 0.77
CA ASN A 97 -1.65 -2.28 0.88
C ASN A 97 -1.11 -3.69 1.16
N GLY A 98 -0.20 -4.16 0.30
CA GLY A 98 0.37 -5.48 0.46
C GLY A 98 1.14 -5.96 -0.76
N ILE A 99 1.72 -7.14 -0.62
CA ILE A 99 2.46 -7.83 -1.68
C ILE A 99 1.69 -9.08 -2.08
N VAL A 100 1.35 -9.17 -3.37
CA VAL A 100 0.75 -10.38 -3.93
C VAL A 100 1.85 -11.31 -4.43
N LYS A 101 2.24 -12.29 -3.59
CA LYS A 101 3.18 -13.33 -3.96
C LYS A 101 2.41 -14.50 -4.59
N ALA A 102 2.55 -14.69 -5.90
CA ALA A 102 1.87 -15.73 -6.64
C ALA A 102 2.75 -16.28 -7.78
N ARG A 103 2.50 -17.55 -8.16
CA ARG A 103 3.26 -18.25 -9.21
C ARG A 103 3.22 -17.49 -10.55
N PRO A 104 4.26 -17.63 -11.41
CA PRO A 104 4.21 -17.15 -12.78
C PRO A 104 2.98 -17.72 -13.52
N GLY A 105 2.39 -16.94 -14.43
CA GLY A 105 1.26 -17.39 -15.25
C GLY A 105 -0.12 -17.36 -14.58
N ILE A 106 -0.22 -17.12 -13.28
CA ILE A 106 -1.54 -17.03 -12.62
C ILE A 106 -2.37 -15.81 -13.08
N GLY A 107 -1.74 -14.83 -13.72
CA GLY A 107 -2.41 -13.63 -14.23
C GLY A 107 -2.44 -12.48 -13.21
N LYS A 108 -1.30 -12.21 -12.54
CA LYS A 108 -1.17 -11.06 -11.61
C LYS A 108 -1.59 -9.74 -12.25
N THR A 109 -1.19 -9.50 -13.51
CA THR A 109 -1.57 -8.32 -14.29
C THR A 109 -3.08 -8.21 -14.45
N VAL A 110 -3.75 -9.30 -14.82
CA VAL A 110 -5.21 -9.34 -14.98
C VAL A 110 -5.93 -9.01 -13.67
N MET A 111 -5.46 -9.56 -12.56
CA MET A 111 -6.01 -9.26 -11.23
C MET A 111 -5.83 -7.80 -10.85
N ALA A 112 -4.68 -7.21 -11.16
CA ALA A 112 -4.42 -5.80 -10.87
C ALA A 112 -5.29 -4.87 -11.73
N ILE A 113 -5.48 -5.18 -13.02
CA ILE A 113 -6.41 -4.46 -13.90
C ILE A 113 -7.85 -4.57 -13.38
N TYR A 114 -8.27 -5.77 -12.97
CA TYR A 114 -9.58 -5.98 -12.35
C TYR A 114 -9.77 -5.09 -11.11
N LEU A 115 -8.79 -5.07 -10.19
CA LEU A 115 -8.84 -4.24 -8.99
C LEU A 115 -8.91 -2.75 -9.32
N ALA A 116 -8.10 -2.27 -10.26
CA ALA A 116 -8.14 -0.88 -10.71
C ALA A 116 -9.52 -0.49 -11.26
N ALA A 117 -10.13 -1.38 -12.06
CA ALA A 117 -11.48 -1.19 -12.59
C ALA A 117 -12.56 -1.20 -11.48
N GLN A 118 -12.42 -2.05 -10.47
CA GLN A 118 -13.37 -2.11 -9.34
C GLN A 118 -13.28 -0.88 -8.43
N LEU A 119 -12.06 -0.39 -8.19
CA LEU A 119 -11.85 0.80 -7.37
C LEU A 119 -12.27 2.09 -8.06
N LYS A 120 -12.35 2.10 -9.40
CA LYS A 120 -12.74 3.28 -10.22
C LYS A 120 -11.93 4.54 -9.91
N ILE A 121 -10.67 4.39 -9.56
CA ILE A 121 -9.77 5.49 -9.26
C ILE A 121 -8.62 5.54 -10.25
N LYS A 122 -8.06 6.74 -10.48
CA LYS A 122 -6.88 6.92 -11.30
C LYS A 122 -5.71 6.13 -10.71
N THR A 123 -5.19 5.17 -11.45
CA THR A 123 -4.17 4.22 -10.99
C THR A 123 -2.84 4.50 -11.67
N LEU A 124 -1.77 4.66 -10.90
CA LEU A 124 -0.40 4.70 -11.40
C LEU A 124 0.23 3.30 -11.30
N ILE A 125 0.75 2.81 -12.42
CA ILE A 125 1.45 1.52 -12.51
C ILE A 125 2.92 1.80 -12.73
N ILE A 126 3.78 1.28 -11.85
CA ILE A 126 5.23 1.42 -11.93
C ILE A 126 5.81 0.06 -12.26
N VAL A 127 6.64 -0.02 -13.30
CA VAL A 127 7.32 -1.24 -13.76
C VAL A 127 8.80 -0.95 -14.00
N ASP A 128 9.64 -1.97 -13.89
CA ASP A 128 11.09 -1.87 -13.96
C ASP A 128 11.66 -2.00 -15.38
N ASN A 129 10.86 -2.45 -16.34
CA ASN A 129 11.34 -2.62 -17.72
C ASN A 129 10.27 -2.36 -18.79
N GLN A 130 10.76 -2.10 -20.02
CA GLN A 130 9.91 -1.76 -21.16
C GLN A 130 9.00 -2.91 -21.63
N ASN A 131 9.39 -4.17 -21.43
CA ASN A 131 8.54 -5.30 -21.83
C ASN A 131 7.31 -5.40 -20.96
N LEU A 132 7.48 -5.17 -19.65
CA LEU A 132 6.37 -5.07 -18.71
C LEU A 132 5.49 -3.85 -19.05
N MET A 133 6.10 -2.71 -19.38
CA MET A 133 5.33 -1.52 -19.77
C MET A 133 4.44 -1.81 -21.00
N LYS A 134 4.94 -2.51 -22.00
CA LYS A 134 4.14 -2.91 -23.17
C LYS A 134 2.99 -3.84 -22.79
N GLN A 135 3.17 -4.73 -21.82
CA GLN A 135 2.14 -5.63 -21.33
C GLN A 135 0.98 -4.90 -20.62
N TRP A 136 1.26 -3.72 -20.04
CA TRP A 136 0.27 -2.88 -19.38
C TRP A 136 -0.38 -1.85 -20.31
N ASN A 137 0.12 -1.71 -21.51
CA ASN A 137 -0.41 -0.80 -22.52
C ASN A 137 -1.56 -1.49 -23.25
N ILE A 138 -2.70 -1.53 -22.60
CA ILE A 138 -3.94 -2.16 -23.06
C ILE A 138 -4.89 -1.07 -23.57
#